data_6c4f5e8dabeef90ac9d4909296ee4e48
#
_entry.id   6c4f5e8dabeef90ac9d4909296ee4e48
#
_cell.length_a   1.000
_cell.length_b   1.000
_cell.length_c   1.000
_cell.angle_alpha   90.00
_cell.angle_beta   90.00
_cell.angle_gamma   90.00
#
_symmetry.space_group_name_H-M   'P 1'
#
loop_
_entity.id
_entity.type
_entity.pdbx_description
1 polymer ?
#
loop_
_entity_poly.entity_id
_entity_poly.type
_entity_poly.pdbx_seq_one_letter_code
_entity_poly.pdbx_strand_id
1 'polypeptide(L)'
;MKYQAVIGLEVHAELSTKSKIYCSCSTSFGAPINTHTCPVCTGMPGALPVLNKQVVHYAAKMGKATGCTVNQLCKADRKNYFYPDLPKAYQISQFDVPICENGEVFFYVDGEKKSCRLERIHFEEDAGKLLHDEIDGTVVDFNRCGVPLIEIVTKPIEGAGDRAPEIAGAYVRAIRDIVRALNISHARMEQGNMRADVNVSLRPSPDAPYGTRSETKNVNSFRGIEKTIQYEIRRQAARLDDGKEILQETRHWDEATQTTAGGRLKSDADDYRYFPDPDLVMLHITKEHIEEMKAQMPEMPRERRNRLKSEWGLSDLQMRDILN
;
A
#
# COMPACT_ATOMS: atom_id res chain seq x y z
N MET A 1 3.15 22.42 17.83
CA MET A 1 3.84 21.24 18.46
C MET A 1 5.30 21.55 18.68
N LYS A 2 5.94 20.97 19.72
CA LYS A 2 7.38 21.07 20.00
C LYS A 2 8.23 20.37 18.92
N TYR A 3 7.68 19.32 18.31
CA TYR A 3 8.30 18.51 17.28
C TYR A 3 7.50 18.59 15.99
N GLN A 4 8.19 18.43 14.86
CA GLN A 4 7.55 18.24 13.57
C GLN A 4 7.38 16.76 13.24
N ALA A 5 6.17 16.36 12.89
CA ALA A 5 5.90 15.03 12.38
C ALA A 5 6.30 14.92 10.89
N VAL A 6 6.97 13.85 10.58
CA VAL A 6 7.22 13.36 9.21
C VAL A 6 6.55 12.01 9.10
N ILE A 7 5.63 11.88 8.16
CA ILE A 7 4.87 10.65 7.95
C ILE A 7 5.17 10.04 6.58
N GLY A 8 5.09 8.72 6.50
CA GLY A 8 5.16 7.97 5.25
C GLY A 8 4.03 6.96 5.22
N LEU A 9 3.49 6.69 4.05
CA LEU A 9 2.40 5.75 3.84
C LEU A 9 2.77 4.77 2.75
N GLU A 10 2.53 3.49 3.03
CA GLU A 10 2.62 2.39 2.08
C GLU A 10 1.21 1.81 1.97
N VAL A 11 0.55 2.02 0.83
CA VAL A 11 -0.82 1.57 0.61
C VAL A 11 -0.80 0.33 -0.26
N HIS A 12 -1.30 -0.77 0.28
CA HIS A 12 -1.46 -2.05 -0.43
C HIS A 12 -2.88 -2.18 -0.94
N ALA A 13 -3.05 -2.50 -2.21
CA ALA A 13 -4.34 -2.75 -2.81
C ALA A 13 -4.32 -4.07 -3.59
N GLU A 14 -5.20 -5.01 -3.21
CA GLU A 14 -5.43 -6.23 -3.97
C GLU A 14 -6.07 -5.90 -5.32
N LEU A 15 -5.52 -6.45 -6.38
CA LEU A 15 -6.01 -6.24 -7.74
C LEU A 15 -7.15 -7.21 -8.07
N SER A 16 -8.21 -6.69 -8.68
CA SER A 16 -9.41 -7.46 -9.07
C SER A 16 -9.20 -8.29 -10.35
N THR A 17 -8.10 -9.04 -10.40
CA THR A 17 -7.85 -10.02 -11.45
C THR A 17 -8.64 -11.31 -11.22
N LYS A 18 -8.92 -12.08 -12.26
CA LYS A 18 -9.63 -13.37 -12.14
C LYS A 18 -8.75 -14.48 -11.56
N SER A 19 -7.44 -14.38 -11.79
CA SER A 19 -6.45 -15.35 -11.31
C SER A 19 -5.34 -14.67 -10.54
N LYS A 20 -4.63 -15.43 -9.73
CA LYS A 20 -3.47 -15.00 -8.96
C LYS A 20 -2.35 -14.47 -9.86
N ILE A 21 -1.34 -13.83 -9.25
CA ILE A 21 -0.27 -13.16 -9.98
C ILE A 21 0.60 -14.13 -10.78
N TYR A 22 0.87 -15.34 -10.26
CA TYR A 22 1.81 -16.29 -10.86
C TYR A 22 1.21 -17.66 -11.18
N CYS A 23 -0.10 -17.85 -10.99
CA CYS A 23 -0.80 -19.09 -11.31
C CYS A 23 -2.26 -18.84 -11.70
N SER A 24 -2.96 -19.89 -12.10
CA SER A 24 -4.37 -19.84 -12.54
C SER A 24 -5.40 -19.95 -11.42
N CYS A 25 -5.00 -20.07 -10.15
CA CYS A 25 -5.95 -20.14 -9.03
C CYS A 25 -6.82 -18.88 -8.97
N SER A 26 -8.09 -19.07 -8.58
CA SER A 26 -9.03 -17.97 -8.42
C SER A 26 -8.62 -17.00 -7.32
N THR A 27 -8.95 -15.72 -7.51
CA THR A 27 -8.81 -14.65 -6.50
C THR A 27 -10.13 -14.34 -5.81
N SER A 28 -11.20 -15.11 -6.04
CA SER A 28 -12.51 -14.81 -5.45
C SER A 28 -12.47 -14.92 -3.92
N PHE A 29 -13.04 -13.92 -3.26
CA PHE A 29 -13.12 -13.83 -1.80
C PHE A 29 -14.18 -14.78 -1.24
N GLY A 30 -13.93 -15.31 -0.02
CA GLY A 30 -14.93 -16.09 0.73
C GLY A 30 -15.03 -17.56 0.36
N ALA A 31 -14.09 -18.11 -0.40
CA ALA A 31 -14.02 -19.56 -0.65
C ALA A 31 -13.61 -20.33 0.63
N PRO A 32 -13.97 -21.62 0.74
CA PRO A 32 -13.49 -22.46 1.84
C PRO A 32 -11.95 -22.46 1.94
N ILE A 33 -11.43 -22.57 3.16
CA ILE A 33 -10.00 -22.54 3.47
C ILE A 33 -9.20 -23.49 2.57
N ASN A 34 -8.12 -23.04 1.98
CA ASN A 34 -7.18 -23.80 1.16
C ASN A 34 -7.78 -24.48 -0.09
N THR A 35 -8.87 -23.94 -0.66
CA THR A 35 -9.47 -24.45 -1.91
C THR A 35 -8.97 -23.75 -3.17
N HIS A 36 -8.44 -22.52 -3.04
CA HIS A 36 -7.83 -21.76 -4.14
C HIS A 36 -6.31 -21.83 -4.08
N THR A 37 -5.75 -23.03 -4.10
CA THR A 37 -4.32 -23.29 -3.98
C THR A 37 -3.82 -24.23 -5.08
N CYS A 38 -2.55 -24.15 -5.43
CA CYS A 38 -1.88 -25.05 -6.36
C CYS A 38 -0.38 -25.13 -6.02
N PRO A 39 0.39 -26.04 -6.62
CA PRO A 39 1.81 -26.17 -6.38
C PRO A 39 2.61 -24.86 -6.56
N VAL A 40 2.19 -23.97 -7.45
CA VAL A 40 2.90 -22.68 -7.68
C VAL A 40 2.71 -21.74 -6.50
N CYS A 41 1.47 -21.40 -6.12
CA CYS A 41 1.23 -20.44 -5.04
C CYS A 41 1.57 -20.99 -3.64
N THR A 42 1.70 -22.31 -3.48
CA THR A 42 2.18 -22.95 -2.24
C THR A 42 3.68 -23.27 -2.27
N GLY A 43 4.40 -22.94 -3.35
CA GLY A 43 5.85 -23.04 -3.42
C GLY A 43 6.40 -24.46 -3.44
N MET A 44 5.66 -25.42 -4.04
CA MET A 44 6.13 -26.78 -4.13
C MET A 44 7.33 -26.93 -5.07
N PRO A 45 8.28 -27.85 -4.78
CA PRO A 45 9.46 -28.04 -5.60
C PRO A 45 9.11 -28.33 -7.07
N GLY A 46 9.81 -27.63 -7.99
CA GLY A 46 9.63 -27.79 -9.44
C GLY A 46 8.48 -26.95 -10.04
N ALA A 47 7.69 -26.25 -9.23
CA ALA A 47 6.68 -25.32 -9.74
C ALA A 47 7.31 -23.98 -10.09
N LEU A 48 6.96 -23.44 -11.29
CA LEU A 48 7.49 -22.19 -11.80
C LEU A 48 6.38 -21.12 -11.90
N PRO A 49 6.67 -19.86 -11.58
CA PRO A 49 5.73 -18.75 -11.71
C PRO A 49 5.52 -18.35 -13.18
N VAL A 50 4.28 -17.95 -13.51
CA VAL A 50 3.96 -17.32 -14.80
C VAL A 50 3.21 -16.03 -14.54
N LEU A 51 3.82 -14.90 -14.87
CA LEU A 51 3.26 -13.58 -14.55
C LEU A 51 1.93 -13.32 -15.28
N ASN A 52 0.93 -12.90 -14.52
CA ASN A 52 -0.36 -12.48 -15.03
C ASN A 52 -0.26 -11.10 -15.71
N LYS A 53 -0.46 -11.06 -17.04
CA LYS A 53 -0.41 -9.83 -17.84
C LYS A 53 -1.33 -8.72 -17.31
N GLN A 54 -2.50 -9.08 -16.73
CA GLN A 54 -3.46 -8.11 -16.23
C GLN A 54 -2.92 -7.34 -15.02
N VAL A 55 -2.06 -7.95 -14.20
CA VAL A 55 -1.40 -7.28 -13.06
C VAL A 55 -0.51 -6.15 -13.55
N VAL A 56 0.31 -6.42 -14.56
CA VAL A 56 1.19 -5.40 -15.18
C VAL A 56 0.35 -4.25 -15.76
N HIS A 57 -0.73 -4.60 -16.47
CA HIS A 57 -1.65 -3.61 -17.02
C HIS A 57 -2.29 -2.73 -15.93
N TYR A 58 -2.77 -3.33 -14.84
CA TYR A 58 -3.40 -2.59 -13.74
C TYR A 58 -2.41 -1.71 -12.97
N ALA A 59 -1.21 -2.21 -12.70
CA ALA A 59 -0.16 -1.44 -12.03
C ALA A 59 0.28 -0.22 -12.86
N ALA A 60 0.50 -0.42 -14.17
CA ALA A 60 0.85 0.67 -15.08
C ALA A 60 -0.30 1.70 -15.23
N LYS A 61 -1.55 1.22 -15.24
CA LYS A 61 -2.75 2.08 -15.27
C LYS A 61 -2.85 2.95 -14.02
N MET A 62 -2.57 2.39 -12.83
CA MET A 62 -2.48 3.17 -11.59
C MET A 62 -1.36 4.21 -11.66
N GLY A 63 -0.19 3.85 -12.17
CA GLY A 63 0.92 4.79 -12.36
C GLY A 63 0.54 5.95 -13.27
N LYS A 64 -0.16 5.71 -14.37
CA LYS A 64 -0.63 6.79 -15.27
C LYS A 64 -1.65 7.69 -14.59
N ALA A 65 -2.58 7.14 -13.80
CA ALA A 65 -3.60 7.91 -13.07
C ALA A 65 -2.99 8.85 -12.02
N THR A 66 -1.83 8.49 -11.47
CA THR A 66 -1.10 9.26 -10.45
C THR A 66 0.08 10.05 -11.02
N GLY A 67 0.18 10.15 -12.35
CA GLY A 67 1.25 10.92 -13.02
C GLY A 67 2.65 10.35 -12.86
N CYS A 68 2.78 9.07 -12.49
CA CYS A 68 4.06 8.38 -12.43
C CYS A 68 4.68 8.21 -13.81
N THR A 69 6.00 8.12 -13.83
CA THR A 69 6.73 7.52 -14.94
C THR A 69 6.52 6.01 -14.90
N VAL A 70 5.99 5.43 -15.98
CA VAL A 70 5.92 3.99 -16.16
C VAL A 70 7.23 3.53 -16.78
N ASN A 71 7.99 2.69 -16.09
CA ASN A 71 9.26 2.17 -16.55
C ASN A 71 9.05 1.15 -17.67
N GLN A 72 9.71 1.38 -18.80
CA GLN A 72 9.60 0.47 -19.95
C GLN A 72 10.29 -0.87 -19.69
N LEU A 73 11.32 -0.88 -18.87
CA LEU A 73 11.98 -2.09 -18.37
C LEU A 73 11.81 -2.14 -16.86
N CYS A 74 11.27 -3.23 -16.35
CA CYS A 74 11.19 -3.51 -14.93
C CYS A 74 11.40 -5.00 -14.66
N LYS A 75 11.68 -5.36 -13.42
CA LYS A 75 11.95 -6.74 -13.04
C LYS A 75 11.21 -7.13 -11.78
N ALA A 76 11.08 -8.43 -11.59
CA ALA A 76 10.63 -9.01 -10.33
C ALA A 76 11.84 -9.43 -9.51
N ASP A 77 11.79 -9.19 -8.20
CA ASP A 77 12.81 -9.55 -7.22
C ASP A 77 12.23 -10.44 -6.14
N ARG A 78 13.07 -11.32 -5.57
CA ARG A 78 12.72 -12.10 -4.39
C ARG A 78 13.07 -11.33 -3.14
N LYS A 79 12.06 -11.10 -2.28
CA LYS A 79 12.20 -10.57 -0.92
C LYS A 79 12.17 -11.73 0.05
N ASN A 80 13.31 -12.08 0.64
CA ASN A 80 13.46 -13.31 1.43
C ASN A 80 13.16 -13.06 2.91
N TYR A 81 12.17 -13.77 3.44
CA TYR A 81 11.88 -13.81 4.88
C TYR A 81 11.03 -15.05 5.20
N PHE A 82 11.06 -15.47 6.47
CA PHE A 82 10.30 -16.63 6.95
C PHE A 82 9.09 -16.20 7.75
N TYR A 83 7.92 -16.67 7.30
CA TYR A 83 6.68 -16.54 8.06
C TYR A 83 5.75 -17.71 7.72
N PRO A 84 4.87 -18.18 8.66
CA PRO A 84 4.04 -19.36 8.42
C PRO A 84 3.10 -19.25 7.21
N ASP A 85 2.64 -18.04 6.88
CA ASP A 85 1.77 -17.76 5.74
C ASP A 85 2.51 -17.46 4.42
N LEU A 86 3.85 -17.57 4.43
CA LEU A 86 4.72 -17.40 3.27
C LEU A 86 5.40 -18.72 2.89
N PRO A 87 4.71 -19.62 2.17
CA PRO A 87 5.15 -21.02 2.00
C PRO A 87 6.44 -21.16 1.18
N LYS A 88 6.77 -20.20 0.33
CA LYS A 88 8.01 -20.18 -0.46
C LYS A 88 9.23 -19.69 0.33
N ALA A 89 9.03 -19.11 1.53
CA ALA A 89 10.04 -18.39 2.29
C ALA A 89 10.60 -17.14 1.58
N TYR A 90 9.97 -16.71 0.52
CA TYR A 90 10.19 -15.43 -0.16
C TYR A 90 8.89 -14.91 -0.77
N GLN A 91 8.79 -13.61 -0.92
CA GLN A 91 7.74 -12.91 -1.66
C GLN A 91 8.34 -12.40 -2.96
N ILE A 92 7.65 -12.63 -4.09
CA ILE A 92 8.03 -11.99 -5.34
C ILE A 92 7.44 -10.57 -5.34
N SER A 93 8.32 -9.59 -5.46
CA SER A 93 8.04 -8.16 -5.40
C SER A 93 8.90 -7.41 -6.43
N GLN A 94 9.12 -6.12 -6.26
CA GLN A 94 10.07 -5.31 -7.05
C GLN A 94 10.85 -4.40 -6.11
N PHE A 95 12.16 -4.28 -6.30
CA PHE A 95 13.02 -3.49 -5.42
C PHE A 95 13.58 -2.23 -6.09
N ASP A 96 14.61 -2.37 -6.94
CA ASP A 96 15.37 -1.26 -7.52
C ASP A 96 14.84 -0.79 -8.90
N VAL A 97 14.06 -1.62 -9.60
CA VAL A 97 13.45 -1.29 -10.89
C VAL A 97 11.95 -1.57 -10.86
N PRO A 98 11.18 -0.75 -10.11
CA PRO A 98 9.73 -0.91 -10.00
C PRO A 98 9.03 -0.55 -11.31
N ILE A 99 7.76 -0.94 -11.44
CA ILE A 99 6.97 -0.64 -12.64
C ILE A 99 6.69 0.85 -12.80
N CYS A 100 6.52 1.61 -11.69
CA CYS A 100 6.23 3.05 -11.75
C CYS A 100 6.98 3.82 -10.66
N GLU A 101 7.36 5.07 -11.00
CA GLU A 101 8.09 5.97 -10.09
C GLU A 101 7.62 7.42 -10.21
N ASN A 102 7.88 8.19 -9.15
CA ASN A 102 7.78 9.65 -9.14
C ASN A 102 6.41 10.24 -9.51
N GLY A 103 5.34 9.74 -8.91
CA GLY A 103 3.99 10.29 -9.09
C GLY A 103 3.59 11.33 -8.05
N GLU A 104 2.36 11.81 -8.20
CA GLU A 104 1.73 12.73 -7.25
C GLU A 104 0.22 12.51 -7.18
N VAL A 105 -0.31 12.38 -5.96
CA VAL A 105 -1.74 12.22 -5.71
C VAL A 105 -2.30 13.50 -5.12
N PHE A 106 -3.32 14.06 -5.76
CA PHE A 106 -4.02 15.26 -5.33
C PHE A 106 -5.34 14.90 -4.64
N PHE A 107 -5.63 15.60 -3.55
CA PHE A 107 -6.86 15.43 -2.77
C PHE A 107 -7.26 16.74 -2.09
N TYR A 108 -8.37 16.75 -1.36
CA TYR A 108 -8.86 17.92 -0.65
C TYR A 108 -9.02 17.62 0.84
N VAL A 109 -8.63 18.57 1.67
CA VAL A 109 -8.83 18.57 3.13
C VAL A 109 -9.48 19.91 3.47
N ASP A 110 -10.71 19.90 3.98
CA ASP A 110 -11.52 21.10 4.30
C ASP A 110 -11.60 22.12 3.14
N GLY A 111 -11.74 21.62 1.92
CA GLY A 111 -11.80 22.46 0.71
C GLY A 111 -10.43 22.91 0.18
N GLU A 112 -9.35 22.73 0.93
CA GLU A 112 -8.00 23.03 0.48
C GLU A 112 -7.41 21.89 -0.34
N LYS A 113 -6.86 22.22 -1.51
CA LYS A 113 -6.12 21.26 -2.33
C LYS A 113 -4.79 20.92 -1.67
N LYS A 114 -4.57 19.63 -1.46
CA LYS A 114 -3.31 19.05 -0.96
C LYS A 114 -2.77 18.05 -1.97
N SER A 115 -1.52 17.65 -1.79
CA SER A 115 -0.92 16.57 -2.57
C SER A 115 0.11 15.78 -1.75
N CYS A 116 0.30 14.53 -2.15
CA CYS A 116 1.39 13.68 -1.67
C CYS A 116 2.16 13.14 -2.87
N ARG A 117 3.47 13.32 -2.86
CA ARG A 117 4.36 12.75 -3.87
C ARG A 117 4.56 11.27 -3.61
N LEU A 118 4.58 10.50 -4.69
CA LEU A 118 4.89 9.08 -4.65
C LEU A 118 6.38 8.85 -4.92
N GLU A 119 6.95 7.90 -4.19
CA GLU A 119 8.26 7.34 -4.49
C GLU A 119 8.15 6.36 -5.64
N ARG A 120 7.27 5.36 -5.47
CA ARG A 120 7.07 4.29 -6.44
C ARG A 120 5.71 3.63 -6.30
N ILE A 121 5.32 2.90 -7.35
CA ILE A 121 4.29 1.87 -7.32
C ILE A 121 4.95 0.61 -7.85
N HIS A 122 4.81 -0.50 -7.14
CA HIS A 122 5.29 -1.80 -7.58
C HIS A 122 4.24 -2.88 -7.35
N PHE A 123 4.32 -3.96 -8.11
CA PHE A 123 3.48 -5.12 -7.91
C PHE A 123 4.18 -6.14 -7.02
N GLU A 124 3.39 -6.89 -6.29
CA GLU A 124 3.84 -8.00 -5.45
C GLU A 124 2.75 -9.04 -5.27
N GLU A 125 3.06 -10.15 -4.64
CA GLU A 125 2.09 -11.17 -4.25
C GLU A 125 1.72 -11.04 -2.77
N ASP A 126 0.44 -11.28 -2.44
CA ASP A 126 0.03 -11.32 -1.03
C ASP A 126 0.47 -12.65 -0.37
N ALA A 127 0.68 -12.59 0.94
CA ALA A 127 0.88 -13.77 1.78
C ALA A 127 -0.45 -14.46 2.09
N GLY A 128 -0.40 -15.65 2.68
CA GLY A 128 -1.57 -16.33 3.22
C GLY A 128 -2.20 -15.58 4.39
N LYS A 129 -3.19 -16.17 5.03
CA LYS A 129 -3.88 -15.62 6.20
C LYS A 129 -3.73 -16.55 7.39
N LEU A 130 -3.34 -16.00 8.54
CA LEU A 130 -3.33 -16.73 9.81
C LEU A 130 -4.69 -16.57 10.50
N LEU A 131 -5.30 -17.68 10.87
CA LEU A 131 -6.58 -17.73 11.58
C LEU A 131 -6.34 -18.31 12.96
N HIS A 132 -6.69 -17.55 14.00
CA HIS A 132 -6.41 -17.89 15.40
C HIS A 132 -7.65 -18.39 16.17
N ASP A 133 -8.84 -18.19 15.60
CA ASP A 133 -10.13 -18.46 16.28
C ASP A 133 -10.76 -19.79 15.88
N GLU A 134 -10.13 -20.54 14.96
CA GLU A 134 -10.72 -21.77 14.40
C GLU A 134 -10.48 -23.02 15.27
N ILE A 135 -9.31 -23.09 15.91
CA ILE A 135 -8.87 -24.22 16.75
C ILE A 135 -7.95 -23.71 17.86
N ASP A 136 -7.60 -24.59 18.83
CA ASP A 136 -6.50 -24.35 19.75
C ASP A 136 -5.16 -24.42 18.99
N GLY A 137 -4.75 -23.28 18.46
CA GLY A 137 -3.59 -23.12 17.58
C GLY A 137 -3.84 -22.11 16.47
N THR A 138 -3.09 -22.21 15.37
CA THR A 138 -3.21 -21.33 14.20
C THR A 138 -3.42 -22.15 12.94
N VAL A 139 -4.51 -21.86 12.23
CA VAL A 139 -4.75 -22.37 10.88
C VAL A 139 -4.16 -21.42 9.87
N VAL A 140 -3.51 -21.94 8.83
CA VAL A 140 -2.98 -21.15 7.72
C VAL A 140 -3.88 -21.35 6.50
N ASP A 141 -4.49 -20.24 6.06
CA ASP A 141 -5.27 -20.20 4.82
C ASP A 141 -4.43 -19.62 3.69
N PHE A 142 -4.05 -20.46 2.73
CA PHE A 142 -3.27 -20.08 1.55
C PHE A 142 -4.13 -19.57 0.38
N ASN A 143 -5.45 -19.42 0.52
CA ASN A 143 -6.30 -18.87 -0.54
C ASN A 143 -5.84 -17.48 -0.97
N ARG A 144 -5.38 -16.65 -0.02
CA ARG A 144 -4.85 -15.32 -0.32
C ARG A 144 -3.43 -15.35 -0.88
N CYS A 145 -2.65 -16.39 -0.58
CA CYS A 145 -1.26 -16.50 -1.02
C CYS A 145 -1.15 -16.41 -2.55
N GLY A 146 -0.41 -15.42 -3.05
CA GLY A 146 -0.27 -15.14 -4.48
C GLY A 146 -1.40 -14.30 -5.09
N VAL A 147 -2.33 -13.77 -4.30
CA VAL A 147 -3.28 -12.74 -4.77
C VAL A 147 -2.46 -11.50 -5.17
N PRO A 148 -2.73 -10.92 -6.36
CA PRO A 148 -1.94 -9.78 -6.82
C PRO A 148 -2.17 -8.54 -5.97
N LEU A 149 -1.09 -7.89 -5.57
CA LEU A 149 -1.07 -6.59 -4.91
C LEU A 149 -0.35 -5.55 -5.74
N ILE A 150 -0.73 -4.29 -5.56
CA ILE A 150 0.16 -3.15 -5.78
C ILE A 150 0.42 -2.47 -4.44
N GLU A 151 1.69 -2.09 -4.25
CA GLU A 151 2.12 -1.26 -3.14
C GLU A 151 2.42 0.15 -3.67
N ILE A 152 1.79 1.17 -3.06
CA ILE A 152 1.90 2.57 -3.43
C ILE A 152 2.61 3.28 -2.29
N VAL A 153 3.86 3.66 -2.51
CA VAL A 153 4.76 4.22 -1.50
C VAL A 153 4.87 5.72 -1.66
N THR A 154 4.61 6.48 -0.60
CA THR A 154 4.81 7.94 -0.60
C THR A 154 6.27 8.31 -0.35
N LYS A 155 6.69 9.45 -0.90
CA LYS A 155 7.83 10.19 -0.33
C LYS A 155 7.45 10.69 1.06
N PRO A 156 8.43 11.03 1.92
CA PRO A 156 8.12 11.62 3.22
C PRO A 156 7.20 12.83 3.08
N ILE A 157 6.12 12.84 3.88
CA ILE A 157 5.14 13.92 3.95
C ILE A 157 5.55 14.81 5.11
N GLU A 158 5.94 16.05 4.79
CA GLU A 158 6.48 17.03 5.69
C GLU A 158 5.57 18.25 5.78
N GLY A 159 5.73 19.05 6.84
CA GLY A 159 5.01 20.31 6.98
C GLY A 159 3.50 20.18 7.23
N ALA A 160 3.01 18.98 7.46
CA ALA A 160 1.60 18.71 7.74
C ALA A 160 1.15 19.22 9.12
N GLY A 161 2.08 19.41 10.05
CA GLY A 161 1.81 19.90 11.41
C GLY A 161 0.80 19.02 12.15
N ASP A 162 -0.12 19.67 12.85
CA ASP A 162 -1.22 19.00 13.57
C ASP A 162 -2.21 18.30 12.65
N ARG A 163 -2.20 18.62 11.35
CA ARG A 163 -3.09 18.04 10.34
C ARG A 163 -2.54 16.77 9.68
N ALA A 164 -1.37 16.29 10.11
CA ALA A 164 -0.76 15.07 9.56
C ALA A 164 -1.72 13.86 9.54
N PRO A 165 -2.51 13.57 10.61
CA PRO A 165 -3.49 12.48 10.60
C PRO A 165 -4.58 12.65 9.54
N GLU A 166 -5.16 13.85 9.41
CA GLU A 166 -6.22 14.16 8.45
C GLU A 166 -5.71 14.07 7.01
N ILE A 167 -4.50 14.58 6.75
CA ILE A 167 -3.84 14.50 5.45
C ILE A 167 -3.62 13.04 5.04
N ALA A 168 -3.15 12.20 5.97
CA ALA A 168 -2.97 10.78 5.72
C ALA A 168 -4.30 10.06 5.40
N GLY A 169 -5.34 10.30 6.20
CA GLY A 169 -6.67 9.73 5.95
C GLY A 169 -7.25 10.16 4.61
N ALA A 170 -7.12 11.44 4.25
CA ALA A 170 -7.59 11.97 2.98
C ALA A 170 -6.81 11.42 1.78
N TYR A 171 -5.49 11.26 1.92
CA TYR A 171 -4.66 10.61 0.90
C TYR A 171 -5.10 9.17 0.63
N VAL A 172 -5.28 8.36 1.67
CA VAL A 172 -5.67 6.95 1.49
C VAL A 172 -7.09 6.83 0.90
N ARG A 173 -8.01 7.74 1.26
CA ARG A 173 -9.34 7.84 0.59
C ARG A 173 -9.17 8.17 -0.90
N ALA A 174 -8.30 9.11 -1.26
CA ALA A 174 -8.04 9.44 -2.66
C ALA A 174 -7.47 8.24 -3.45
N ILE A 175 -6.55 7.47 -2.88
CA ILE A 175 -6.07 6.22 -3.48
C ILE A 175 -7.21 5.24 -3.69
N ARG A 176 -8.07 5.01 -2.68
CA ARG A 176 -9.26 4.14 -2.82
C ARG A 176 -10.13 4.57 -4.00
N ASP A 177 -10.40 5.86 -4.09
CA ASP A 177 -11.30 6.39 -5.13
C ASP A 177 -10.68 6.25 -6.52
N ILE A 178 -9.36 6.43 -6.65
CA ILE A 178 -8.62 6.22 -7.90
C ILE A 178 -8.68 4.74 -8.32
N VAL A 179 -8.32 3.79 -7.45
CA VAL A 179 -8.29 2.37 -7.83
C VAL A 179 -9.69 1.83 -8.15
N ARG A 180 -10.73 2.35 -7.51
CA ARG A 180 -12.14 2.05 -7.83
C ARG A 180 -12.57 2.66 -9.17
N ALA A 181 -12.24 3.93 -9.44
CA ALA A 181 -12.54 4.57 -10.73
C ALA A 181 -11.86 3.86 -11.90
N LEU A 182 -10.63 3.37 -11.69
CA LEU A 182 -9.89 2.56 -12.65
C LEU A 182 -10.44 1.15 -12.81
N ASN A 183 -11.31 0.70 -11.90
CA ASN A 183 -11.84 -0.66 -11.81
C ASN A 183 -10.73 -1.72 -11.71
N ILE A 184 -9.68 -1.43 -10.93
CA ILE A 184 -8.52 -2.32 -10.73
C ILE A 184 -8.49 -2.98 -9.36
N SER A 185 -9.28 -2.46 -8.41
CA SER A 185 -9.43 -3.02 -7.06
C SER A 185 -10.81 -2.73 -6.50
N HIS A 186 -11.32 -3.63 -5.68
CA HIS A 186 -12.54 -3.38 -4.90
C HIS A 186 -12.28 -2.39 -3.76
N ALA A 187 -11.05 -2.34 -3.26
CA ALA A 187 -10.56 -1.43 -2.22
C ALA A 187 -11.45 -1.41 -0.97
N ARG A 188 -11.83 -2.59 -0.48
CA ARG A 188 -12.63 -2.79 0.74
C ARG A 188 -11.69 -3.04 1.91
N MET A 189 -11.48 -2.03 2.75
CA MET A 189 -10.57 -2.14 3.89
C MET A 189 -11.05 -3.18 4.90
N GLU A 190 -12.36 -3.29 5.12
CA GLU A 190 -12.99 -4.27 6.00
C GLU A 190 -12.81 -5.73 5.57
N GLN A 191 -12.51 -5.97 4.28
CA GLN A 191 -12.18 -7.29 3.73
C GLN A 191 -10.68 -7.53 3.61
N GLY A 192 -9.85 -6.52 3.96
CA GLY A 192 -8.41 -6.56 3.79
C GLY A 192 -7.92 -6.37 2.35
N ASN A 193 -8.82 -6.06 1.39
CA ASN A 193 -8.42 -5.78 0.00
C ASN A 193 -7.64 -4.47 -0.16
N MET A 194 -7.67 -3.62 0.84
CA MET A 194 -6.86 -2.42 0.94
C MET A 194 -6.42 -2.23 2.39
N ARG A 195 -5.14 -1.94 2.60
CA ARG A 195 -4.55 -1.68 3.91
C ARG A 195 -3.44 -0.67 3.77
N ALA A 196 -3.06 -0.03 4.86
CA ALA A 196 -1.94 0.89 4.87
C ALA A 196 -0.95 0.54 5.99
N ASP A 197 0.33 0.67 5.67
CA ASP A 197 1.39 0.72 6.66
C ASP A 197 1.74 2.18 6.89
N VAL A 198 1.82 2.56 8.16
CA VAL A 198 1.98 3.95 8.58
C VAL A 198 3.34 4.14 9.24
N ASN A 199 4.18 4.96 8.62
CA ASN A 199 5.47 5.35 9.15
C ASN A 199 5.36 6.72 9.80
N VAL A 200 5.86 6.87 11.04
CA VAL A 200 5.89 8.14 11.78
C VAL A 200 7.27 8.34 12.37
N SER A 201 7.82 9.53 12.18
CA SER A 201 8.99 10.02 12.89
C SER A 201 8.80 11.47 13.31
N LEU A 202 9.54 11.90 14.33
CA LEU A 202 9.55 13.28 14.82
C LEU A 202 10.94 13.88 14.68
N ARG A 203 11.00 15.15 14.31
CA ARG A 203 12.23 15.96 14.31
C ARG A 203 12.00 17.29 15.03
N PRO A 204 13.04 17.91 15.62
CA PRO A 204 12.88 19.15 16.40
C PRO A 204 12.55 20.38 15.56
N SER A 205 12.96 20.41 14.28
CA SER A 205 12.71 21.54 13.36
C SER A 205 12.65 21.08 11.92
N PRO A 206 12.15 21.91 10.97
CA PRO A 206 12.14 21.60 9.54
C PRO A 206 13.51 21.28 8.95
N ASP A 207 14.54 21.90 9.46
CA ASP A 207 15.91 21.81 8.94
C ASP A 207 16.72 20.68 9.63
N ALA A 208 16.15 20.06 10.67
CA ALA A 208 16.81 18.95 11.34
C ALA A 208 16.70 17.65 10.51
N PRO A 209 17.68 16.74 10.64
CA PRO A 209 17.58 15.40 10.06
C PRO A 209 16.29 14.68 10.50
N TYR A 210 15.84 13.75 9.70
CA TYR A 210 14.71 12.90 10.07
C TYR A 210 15.03 12.12 11.33
N GLY A 211 14.06 12.04 12.24
CA GLY A 211 14.15 11.18 13.39
C GLY A 211 13.96 9.71 13.02
N THR A 212 14.25 8.82 13.97
CA THR A 212 13.99 7.38 13.83
C THR A 212 12.48 7.14 13.68
N ARG A 213 12.11 6.40 12.64
CA ARG A 213 10.72 6.07 12.35
C ARG A 213 10.27 4.80 13.06
N SER A 214 9.03 4.78 13.51
CA SER A 214 8.29 3.55 13.79
C SER A 214 7.31 3.29 12.65
N GLU A 215 7.08 2.02 12.34
CA GLU A 215 6.15 1.56 11.31
C GLU A 215 5.00 0.80 11.97
N THR A 216 3.78 1.27 11.78
CA THR A 216 2.58 0.52 12.20
C THR A 216 1.96 -0.18 11.01
N LYS A 217 1.92 -1.52 11.07
CA LYS A 217 1.51 -2.38 9.97
C LYS A 217 0.01 -2.67 9.93
N ASN A 218 -0.49 -2.92 8.72
CA ASN A 218 -1.81 -3.47 8.44
C ASN A 218 -2.96 -2.67 9.04
N VAL A 219 -2.90 -1.33 8.99
CA VAL A 219 -4.01 -0.50 9.41
C VAL A 219 -5.11 -0.55 8.34
N ASN A 220 -6.27 -1.06 8.70
CA ASN A 220 -7.35 -1.43 7.78
C ASN A 220 -8.60 -0.54 7.88
N SER A 221 -8.46 0.68 8.39
CA SER A 221 -9.51 1.69 8.40
C SER A 221 -8.95 3.10 8.30
N PHE A 222 -9.67 4.02 7.66
CA PHE A 222 -9.26 5.43 7.57
C PHE A 222 -9.12 6.07 8.95
N ARG A 223 -10.08 5.79 9.83
CA ARG A 223 -10.04 6.28 11.21
C ARG A 223 -8.88 5.68 12.00
N GLY A 224 -8.57 4.40 11.76
CA GLY A 224 -7.42 3.73 12.33
C GLY A 224 -6.10 4.40 11.92
N ILE A 225 -5.95 4.77 10.64
CA ILE A 225 -4.78 5.50 10.13
C ILE A 225 -4.61 6.84 10.86
N GLU A 226 -5.67 7.64 10.93
CA GLU A 226 -5.65 8.94 11.61
C GLU A 226 -5.28 8.80 13.10
N LYS A 227 -5.89 7.84 13.80
CA LYS A 227 -5.62 7.59 15.21
C LYS A 227 -4.24 7.00 15.48
N THR A 228 -3.77 6.12 14.64
CA THR A 228 -2.40 5.58 14.70
C THR A 228 -1.38 6.71 14.65
N ILE A 229 -1.52 7.63 13.70
CA ILE A 229 -0.60 8.77 13.57
C ILE A 229 -0.68 9.68 14.79
N GLN A 230 -1.89 9.99 15.26
CA GLN A 230 -2.08 10.80 16.48
C GLN A 230 -1.44 10.16 17.70
N TYR A 231 -1.58 8.85 17.85
CA TYR A 231 -1.00 8.12 18.95
C TYR A 231 0.53 8.11 18.86
N GLU A 232 1.09 7.76 17.72
CA GLU A 232 2.52 7.68 17.51
C GLU A 232 3.23 9.02 17.70
N ILE A 233 2.64 10.12 17.24
CA ILE A 233 3.17 11.47 17.48
C ILE A 233 3.27 11.74 18.98
N ARG A 234 2.22 11.45 19.74
CA ARG A 234 2.21 11.66 21.20
C ARG A 234 3.17 10.74 21.93
N ARG A 235 3.21 9.46 21.56
CA ARG A 235 4.12 8.46 22.15
C ARG A 235 5.58 8.84 21.94
N GLN A 236 5.95 9.18 20.70
CA GLN A 236 7.33 9.56 20.37
C GLN A 236 7.72 10.88 21.03
N ALA A 237 6.84 11.89 21.05
CA ALA A 237 7.10 13.16 21.72
C ALA A 237 7.37 12.96 23.22
N ALA A 238 6.54 12.17 23.91
CA ALA A 238 6.75 11.87 25.32
C ALA A 238 8.09 11.16 25.59
N ARG A 239 8.47 10.19 24.74
CA ARG A 239 9.77 9.51 24.89
C ARG A 239 10.95 10.48 24.69
N LEU A 240 10.87 11.33 23.66
CA LEU A 240 11.92 12.32 23.39
C LEU A 240 12.03 13.36 24.51
N ASP A 241 10.90 13.79 25.09
CA ASP A 241 10.88 14.70 26.22
C ASP A 241 11.50 14.07 27.50
N ASP A 242 11.34 12.76 27.65
CA ASP A 242 12.02 11.98 28.70
C ASP A 242 13.49 11.68 28.42
N GLY A 243 14.05 12.15 27.30
CA GLY A 243 15.42 11.87 26.88
C GLY A 243 15.64 10.42 26.41
N LYS A 244 14.58 9.70 26.05
CA LYS A 244 14.63 8.31 25.57
C LYS A 244 14.68 8.27 24.05
N GLU A 245 15.45 7.37 23.49
CA GLU A 245 15.54 7.15 22.05
C GLU A 245 14.26 6.49 21.50
N ILE A 246 13.93 6.83 20.24
CA ILE A 246 12.93 6.11 19.45
C ILE A 246 13.62 4.93 18.78
N LEU A 247 13.06 3.74 18.95
CA LEU A 247 13.56 2.53 18.30
C LEU A 247 12.93 2.36 16.91
N GLN A 248 13.72 1.90 15.96
CA GLN A 248 13.21 1.50 14.66
C GLN A 248 12.54 0.13 14.80
N GLU A 249 11.22 0.16 14.96
CA GLU A 249 10.44 -1.05 15.26
C GLU A 249 9.17 -1.11 14.41
N THR A 250 8.70 -2.33 14.16
CA THR A 250 7.35 -2.58 13.67
C THR A 250 6.39 -2.53 14.86
N ARG A 251 5.23 -1.91 14.67
CA ARG A 251 4.17 -1.81 15.66
C ARG A 251 2.86 -2.32 15.08
N HIS A 252 1.91 -2.63 15.95
CA HIS A 252 0.56 -3.05 15.57
C HIS A 252 -0.46 -2.14 16.24
N TRP A 253 -1.44 -1.68 15.47
CA TRP A 253 -2.55 -0.90 15.98
C TRP A 253 -3.58 -1.80 16.66
N ASP A 254 -3.97 -1.46 17.87
CA ASP A 254 -5.06 -2.11 18.60
C ASP A 254 -6.27 -1.16 18.63
N GLU A 255 -7.34 -1.55 17.91
CA GLU A 255 -8.55 -0.74 17.81
C GLU A 255 -9.32 -0.66 19.14
N ALA A 256 -9.24 -1.69 19.99
CA ALA A 256 -9.96 -1.72 21.27
C ALA A 256 -9.33 -0.76 22.29
N THR A 257 -8.01 -0.76 22.40
CA THR A 257 -7.27 0.10 23.34
C THR A 257 -6.90 1.45 22.75
N GLN A 258 -7.01 1.62 21.41
CA GLN A 258 -6.62 2.83 20.69
C GLN A 258 -5.12 3.17 20.90
N THR A 259 -4.29 2.14 20.94
CA THR A 259 -2.83 2.24 21.14
C THR A 259 -2.08 1.42 20.09
N THR A 260 -0.77 1.65 20.00
CA THR A 260 0.11 0.75 19.25
C THR A 260 0.92 -0.11 20.22
N ALA A 261 1.02 -1.40 19.92
CA ALA A 261 1.90 -2.32 20.65
C ALA A 261 3.21 -2.51 19.87
N GLY A 262 4.34 -2.57 20.56
CA GLY A 262 5.63 -2.89 19.97
C GLY A 262 5.67 -4.33 19.47
N GLY A 263 6.18 -4.48 18.27
CA GLY A 263 6.41 -5.76 17.63
C GLY A 263 7.92 -6.04 17.48
N ARG A 264 8.32 -6.54 16.33
CA ARG A 264 9.71 -6.86 16.00
C ARG A 264 10.53 -5.57 15.84
N LEU A 265 11.76 -5.54 16.37
CA LEU A 265 12.76 -4.56 15.99
C LEU A 265 13.07 -4.74 14.50
N LYS A 266 13.03 -3.65 13.74
CA LYS A 266 13.38 -3.70 12.31
C LYS A 266 14.89 -3.89 12.18
N SER A 267 15.25 -4.90 11.46
CA SER A 267 16.53 -5.02 10.80
C SER A 267 16.48 -4.29 9.44
N ASP A 268 17.62 -3.84 8.96
CA ASP A 268 17.73 -3.07 7.71
C ASP A 268 17.24 -3.83 6.47
N ALA A 269 17.03 -3.11 5.35
CA ALA A 269 16.62 -3.70 4.07
C ALA A 269 17.57 -4.83 3.59
N ASP A 270 18.80 -4.81 4.02
CA ASP A 270 19.82 -5.85 3.75
C ASP A 270 19.44 -7.24 4.29
N ASP A 271 18.58 -7.31 5.29
CA ASP A 271 18.08 -8.59 5.84
C ASP A 271 17.18 -9.35 4.86
N TYR A 272 16.49 -8.67 3.95
CA TYR A 272 15.66 -9.32 2.93
C TYR A 272 16.47 -9.93 1.80
N ARG A 273 17.74 -9.59 1.65
CA ARG A 273 18.64 -10.17 0.64
C ARG A 273 18.00 -10.24 -0.73
N TYR A 274 17.48 -9.08 -1.19
CA TYR A 274 16.84 -8.97 -2.49
C TYR A 274 17.76 -9.43 -3.63
N PHE A 275 17.22 -10.20 -4.55
CA PHE A 275 17.87 -10.53 -5.82
C PHE A 275 16.81 -10.75 -6.91
N PRO A 276 17.15 -10.56 -8.21
CA PRO A 276 16.21 -10.80 -9.30
C PRO A 276 15.68 -12.22 -9.26
N ASP A 277 14.36 -12.37 -9.47
CA ASP A 277 13.75 -13.70 -9.54
C ASP A 277 14.28 -14.45 -10.79
N PRO A 278 14.94 -15.61 -10.63
CA PRO A 278 15.57 -16.32 -11.74
C PRO A 278 14.57 -16.98 -12.69
N ASP A 279 13.32 -17.15 -12.26
CA ASP A 279 12.28 -17.82 -13.04
C ASP A 279 11.43 -16.82 -13.86
N LEU A 280 11.64 -15.52 -13.64
CA LEU A 280 10.92 -14.44 -14.32
C LEU A 280 11.88 -13.60 -15.16
N VAL A 281 11.53 -13.41 -16.42
CA VAL A 281 12.28 -12.53 -17.32
C VAL A 281 11.99 -11.06 -17.04
N MET A 282 12.89 -10.18 -17.46
CA MET A 282 12.63 -8.75 -17.43
C MET A 282 11.36 -8.41 -18.23
N LEU A 283 10.55 -7.54 -17.69
CA LEU A 283 9.33 -7.05 -18.33
C LEU A 283 9.66 -5.87 -19.22
N HIS A 284 9.16 -5.93 -20.45
CA HIS A 284 9.23 -4.82 -21.38
C HIS A 284 7.82 -4.29 -21.66
N ILE A 285 7.54 -3.06 -21.20
CA ILE A 285 6.28 -2.35 -21.43
C ILE A 285 6.54 -1.33 -22.54
N THR A 286 5.99 -1.57 -23.73
CA THR A 286 6.24 -0.69 -24.89
C THR A 286 5.54 0.67 -24.72
N LYS A 287 6.05 1.68 -25.42
CA LYS A 287 5.43 3.01 -25.45
C LYS A 287 4.02 2.95 -26.01
N GLU A 288 3.81 2.16 -27.04
CA GLU A 288 2.50 1.95 -27.68
C GLU A 288 1.50 1.41 -26.66
N HIS A 289 1.90 0.42 -25.85
CA HIS A 289 1.03 -0.14 -24.80
C HIS A 289 0.70 0.89 -23.70
N ILE A 290 1.66 1.76 -23.35
CA ILE A 290 1.43 2.86 -22.39
C ILE A 290 0.42 3.88 -22.96
N GLU A 291 0.52 4.25 -24.24
CA GLU A 291 -0.41 5.17 -24.87
C GLU A 291 -1.82 4.54 -25.06
N GLU A 292 -1.90 3.26 -25.38
CA GLU A 292 -3.18 2.53 -25.41
C GLU A 292 -3.87 2.54 -24.06
N MET A 293 -3.12 2.28 -22.97
CA MET A 293 -3.68 2.37 -21.60
C MET A 293 -4.17 3.77 -21.28
N LYS A 294 -3.41 4.80 -21.66
CA LYS A 294 -3.78 6.20 -21.46
C LYS A 294 -5.08 6.56 -22.20
N ALA A 295 -5.24 6.10 -23.43
CA ALA A 295 -6.45 6.32 -24.21
C ALA A 295 -7.71 5.65 -23.61
N GLN A 296 -7.52 4.58 -22.81
CA GLN A 296 -8.58 3.84 -22.13
C GLN A 296 -8.84 4.32 -20.69
N MET A 297 -8.19 5.40 -20.24
CA MET A 297 -8.38 5.92 -18.90
C MET A 297 -9.78 6.51 -18.74
N PRO A 298 -10.54 6.12 -17.71
CA PRO A 298 -11.80 6.79 -17.39
C PRO A 298 -11.56 8.20 -16.84
N GLU A 299 -12.63 8.98 -16.72
CA GLU A 299 -12.56 10.25 -16.00
C GLU A 299 -12.14 10.01 -14.53
N MET A 300 -11.05 10.63 -14.11
CA MET A 300 -10.53 10.46 -12.75
C MET A 300 -11.39 11.19 -11.71
N PRO A 301 -11.41 10.72 -10.44
CA PRO A 301 -12.24 11.32 -9.38
C PRO A 301 -12.04 12.83 -9.23
N ARG A 302 -10.81 13.32 -9.38
CA ARG A 302 -10.50 14.76 -9.32
C ARG A 302 -11.12 15.53 -10.49
N GLU A 303 -11.01 15.00 -11.70
CA GLU A 303 -11.55 15.62 -12.92
C GLU A 303 -13.06 15.64 -12.84
N ARG A 304 -13.66 14.52 -12.46
CA ARG A 304 -15.11 14.39 -12.20
C ARG A 304 -15.58 15.40 -11.17
N ARG A 305 -14.86 15.55 -10.04
CA ARG A 305 -15.17 16.53 -9.01
C ARG A 305 -15.16 17.96 -9.59
N ASN A 306 -14.11 18.32 -10.32
CA ASN A 306 -13.98 19.66 -10.90
C ASN A 306 -15.10 19.94 -11.92
N ARG A 307 -15.40 18.98 -12.77
CA ARG A 307 -16.48 19.07 -13.77
C ARG A 307 -17.84 19.25 -13.09
N LEU A 308 -18.21 18.39 -12.16
CA LEU A 308 -19.51 18.47 -11.48
C LEU A 308 -19.64 19.75 -10.65
N LYS A 309 -18.56 20.21 -10.01
CA LYS A 309 -18.54 21.49 -9.30
C LYS A 309 -18.81 22.66 -10.25
N SER A 310 -18.22 22.65 -11.45
CA SER A 310 -18.42 23.68 -12.46
C SER A 310 -19.80 23.61 -13.10
N GLU A 311 -20.27 22.43 -13.50
CA GLU A 311 -21.53 22.24 -14.20
C GLU A 311 -22.78 22.50 -13.31
N TRP A 312 -22.69 22.08 -12.03
CA TRP A 312 -23.82 22.15 -11.10
C TRP A 312 -23.70 23.28 -10.07
N GLY A 313 -22.61 24.04 -10.08
CA GLY A 313 -22.40 25.16 -9.15
C GLY A 313 -22.34 24.73 -7.67
N LEU A 314 -21.90 23.50 -7.40
CA LEU A 314 -21.92 22.92 -6.06
C LEU A 314 -20.78 23.44 -5.18
N SER A 315 -21.07 23.64 -3.90
CA SER A 315 -20.05 23.90 -2.87
C SER A 315 -19.20 22.65 -2.57
N ASP A 316 -18.04 22.83 -1.95
CA ASP A 316 -17.18 21.71 -1.57
C ASP A 316 -17.85 20.76 -0.56
N LEU A 317 -18.75 21.27 0.29
CA LEU A 317 -19.52 20.47 1.22
C LEU A 317 -20.50 19.54 0.48
N GLN A 318 -21.28 20.10 -0.46
CA GLN A 318 -22.20 19.33 -1.30
C GLN A 318 -21.46 18.29 -2.15
N MET A 319 -20.29 18.66 -2.69
CA MET A 319 -19.45 17.72 -3.44
C MET A 319 -18.97 16.55 -2.59
N ARG A 320 -18.64 16.78 -1.30
CA ARG A 320 -18.29 15.72 -0.38
C ARG A 320 -19.45 14.74 -0.20
N ASP A 321 -20.65 15.24 -0.02
CA ASP A 321 -21.84 14.42 0.26
C ASP A 321 -22.32 13.62 -0.97
N ILE A 322 -22.01 14.09 -2.18
CA ILE A 322 -22.38 13.43 -3.45
C ILE A 322 -21.34 12.40 -3.91
N LEU A 323 -20.05 12.61 -3.58
CA LEU A 323 -18.95 11.79 -4.09
C LEU A 323 -18.39 10.77 -3.06
N ASN A 324 -18.89 10.81 -1.82
CA ASN A 324 -18.60 9.78 -0.80
C ASN A 324 -19.68 8.66 -0.89
#